data_a7e143de3243046e6134df27d049bccd
#
_entry.id   a7e143de3243046e6134df27d049bccd
#
_cell.length_a   1.000
_cell.length_b   1.000
_cell.length_c   1.000
_cell.angle_alpha   90.00
_cell.angle_beta   90.00
_cell.angle_gamma   90.00
#
_symmetry.space_group_name_H-M   'P 1'
#
loop_
_entity.id
_entity.type
_entity.pdbx_description
1 polymer ?
#
loop_
_entity_poly.entity_id
_entity_poly.type
_entity_poly.pdbx_seq_one_letter_code
_entity_poly.pdbx_strand_id
1 'polypeptide(L)'
;MSKQYAPAGKEYVMENKEKYIRVGTTLYKIVRRPLISGDFIEEKILWSYEALRQDYGKNNLPEIEKYDGFCIIPSHINYQQVYGTFLNQYEPVNHTPCEGDFPYIRLFLEHIFEEQIELGLDYIQLLYTRPT
;
A
#
# COMPACT_ATOMS: atom_id res chain seq x y z
N MET A 1 -32.19 -25.77 28.36
CA MET A 1 -31.36 -24.58 28.26
C MET A 1 -31.02 -24.31 26.81
N SER A 2 -31.76 -23.45 26.18
CA SER A 2 -31.56 -23.06 24.79
C SER A 2 -30.44 -21.99 24.71
N LYS A 3 -29.37 -22.30 24.06
CA LYS A 3 -28.34 -21.33 23.71
C LYS A 3 -28.88 -20.42 22.61
N GLN A 4 -29.21 -19.17 22.99
CA GLN A 4 -29.49 -18.13 22.01
C GLN A 4 -28.16 -17.78 21.31
N TYR A 5 -28.08 -18.12 20.03
CA TYR A 5 -27.13 -17.56 19.13
C TYR A 5 -27.53 -16.12 18.81
N ALA A 6 -26.76 -15.15 19.24
CA ALA A 6 -26.93 -13.79 18.79
C ALA A 6 -26.60 -13.71 17.29
N PRO A 7 -27.41 -13.01 16.48
CA PRO A 7 -27.12 -12.83 15.08
C PRO A 7 -25.95 -11.86 14.93
N ALA A 8 -24.82 -12.36 14.46
CA ALA A 8 -23.76 -11.55 13.93
C ALA A 8 -24.20 -11.03 12.56
N GLY A 9 -24.80 -9.84 12.54
CA GLY A 9 -25.25 -9.19 11.32
C GLY A 9 -25.15 -7.69 11.45
N LYS A 10 -23.94 -7.16 11.55
CA LYS A 10 -23.70 -5.81 11.05
C LYS A 10 -23.28 -5.96 9.59
N GLU A 11 -24.25 -5.87 8.69
CA GLU A 11 -24.00 -5.54 7.30
C GLU A 11 -23.27 -4.19 7.28
N TYR A 12 -21.97 -4.27 7.12
CA TYR A 12 -21.22 -3.15 6.59
C TYR A 12 -21.59 -3.05 5.11
N VAL A 13 -22.67 -2.35 4.82
CA VAL A 13 -22.92 -1.81 3.49
C VAL A 13 -21.87 -0.71 3.28
N MET A 14 -20.64 -1.13 3.01
CA MET A 14 -19.70 -0.27 2.32
C MET A 14 -20.23 -0.18 0.90
N GLU A 15 -20.56 1.02 0.44
CA GLU A 15 -20.60 1.32 -0.98
C GLU A 15 -19.20 0.98 -1.55
N ASN A 16 -19.05 -0.28 -1.91
CA ASN A 16 -17.84 -0.80 -2.54
C ASN A 16 -17.89 -0.37 -4.00
N LYS A 17 -17.70 0.93 -4.24
CA LYS A 17 -17.53 1.44 -5.60
C LYS A 17 -16.25 0.81 -6.14
N GLU A 18 -16.41 -0.17 -7.00
CA GLU A 18 -15.28 -0.85 -7.63
C GLU A 18 -14.38 0.18 -8.32
N LYS A 19 -13.10 0.16 -8.02
CA LYS A 19 -12.12 1.10 -8.54
C LYS A 19 -11.30 0.47 -9.65
N TYR A 20 -11.21 1.17 -10.78
CA TYR A 20 -10.41 0.78 -11.93
C TYR A 20 -9.40 1.87 -12.27
N ILE A 21 -8.22 1.47 -12.69
CA ILE A 21 -7.18 2.37 -13.17
C ILE A 21 -6.60 1.83 -14.49
N ARG A 22 -6.17 2.73 -15.36
CA ARG A 22 -5.41 2.39 -16.56
C ARG A 22 -4.00 2.98 -16.44
N VAL A 23 -3.00 2.14 -16.60
CA VAL A 23 -1.60 2.55 -16.63
C VAL A 23 -1.02 2.18 -17.99
N GLY A 24 -0.66 3.20 -18.77
CA GLY A 24 -0.38 3.03 -20.18
C GLY A 24 -1.59 2.46 -20.92
N THR A 25 -1.44 1.28 -21.52
CA THR A 25 -2.51 0.55 -22.21
C THR A 25 -3.18 -0.53 -21.36
N THR A 26 -2.70 -0.76 -20.15
CA THR A 26 -3.14 -1.87 -19.30
C THR A 26 -4.18 -1.40 -18.28
N LEU A 27 -5.30 -2.11 -18.25
CA LEU A 27 -6.37 -1.90 -17.26
C LEU A 27 -6.13 -2.76 -16.01
N TYR A 28 -6.30 -2.15 -14.85
CA TYR A 28 -6.24 -2.81 -13.56
C TYR A 28 -7.53 -2.57 -12.78
N LYS A 29 -7.98 -3.59 -12.06
CA LYS A 29 -8.99 -3.48 -11.01
C LYS A 29 -8.30 -3.44 -9.65
N ILE A 30 -8.66 -2.49 -8.81
CA ILE A 30 -8.21 -2.43 -7.42
C ILE A 30 -9.12 -3.33 -6.59
N VAL A 31 -8.56 -4.35 -5.98
CA VAL A 31 -9.29 -5.30 -5.14
C VAL A 31 -8.72 -5.31 -3.73
N ARG A 32 -9.56 -5.64 -2.77
CA ARG A 32 -9.16 -5.86 -1.38
C ARG A 32 -9.04 -7.36 -1.15
N ARG A 33 -7.81 -7.86 -1.11
CA ARG A 33 -7.53 -9.27 -0.86
C ARG A 33 -7.45 -9.53 0.64
N PRO A 34 -8.24 -10.49 1.20
CA PRO A 34 -8.13 -10.87 2.60
C PRO A 34 -6.82 -11.59 2.89
N LEU A 35 -6.26 -11.34 4.07
CA LEU A 35 -5.11 -12.03 4.62
C LEU A 35 -5.56 -13.03 5.70
N ILE A 36 -4.70 -13.99 6.01
CA ILE A 36 -4.93 -14.99 7.07
C ILE A 36 -5.09 -14.31 8.43
N SER A 37 -4.46 -13.15 8.64
CA SER A 37 -4.61 -12.34 9.86
C SER A 37 -6.01 -11.76 10.07
N GLY A 38 -6.87 -11.78 9.05
CA GLY A 38 -8.17 -11.10 9.03
C GLY A 38 -8.12 -9.67 8.48
N ASP A 39 -6.93 -9.16 8.18
CA ASP A 39 -6.73 -7.87 7.54
C ASP A 39 -6.95 -7.98 6.02
N PHE A 40 -6.95 -6.81 5.35
CA PHE A 40 -7.07 -6.72 3.90
C PHE A 40 -5.92 -5.90 3.34
N ILE A 41 -5.42 -6.31 2.18
CA ILE A 41 -4.50 -5.51 1.39
C ILE A 41 -5.15 -5.09 0.07
N GLU A 42 -4.86 -3.88 -0.37
CA GLU A 42 -5.24 -3.44 -1.70
C GLU A 42 -4.24 -3.98 -2.73
N GLU A 43 -4.77 -4.59 -3.77
CA GLU A 43 -3.99 -5.20 -4.83
C GLU A 43 -4.53 -4.76 -6.20
N LYS A 44 -3.61 -4.51 -7.13
CA LYS A 44 -3.92 -4.21 -8.53
C LYS A 44 -3.89 -5.51 -9.32
N ILE A 45 -5.03 -5.96 -9.79
CA ILE A 45 -5.10 -7.13 -10.66
C ILE A 45 -5.37 -6.72 -12.11
N LEU A 46 -4.76 -7.45 -13.03
CA LEU A 46 -5.01 -7.24 -14.46
C LEU A 46 -6.47 -7.45 -14.76
N TRP A 47 -7.05 -6.52 -15.51
CA TRP A 47 -8.44 -6.59 -15.91
C TRP A 47 -8.59 -6.35 -17.41
N SER A 48 -9.71 -6.79 -18.01
CA SER A 48 -9.97 -6.56 -19.43
C SER A 48 -11.15 -5.60 -19.61
N TYR A 49 -11.09 -4.80 -20.69
CA TYR A 49 -12.21 -3.94 -21.07
C TYR A 49 -13.45 -4.75 -21.47
N GLU A 50 -13.26 -5.96 -21.96
CA GLU A 50 -14.37 -6.85 -22.29
C GLU A 50 -15.12 -7.30 -21.03
N ALA A 51 -14.40 -7.76 -19.98
CA ALA A 51 -14.99 -8.08 -18.70
C ALA A 51 -15.71 -6.86 -18.09
N LEU A 52 -15.08 -5.67 -18.17
CA LEU A 52 -15.69 -4.43 -17.70
C LEU A 52 -17.01 -4.11 -18.44
N ARG A 53 -17.06 -4.33 -19.74
CA ARG A 53 -18.28 -4.12 -20.52
C ARG A 53 -19.36 -5.16 -20.23
N GLN A 54 -18.98 -6.38 -19.88
CA GLN A 54 -19.92 -7.41 -19.45
C GLN A 54 -20.52 -7.07 -18.09
N ASP A 55 -19.72 -6.55 -17.17
CA ASP A 55 -20.16 -6.19 -15.82
C ASP A 55 -21.06 -4.95 -15.80
N TYR A 56 -20.74 -3.92 -16.58
CA TYR A 56 -21.41 -2.62 -16.53
C TYR A 56 -22.25 -2.27 -17.78
N GLY A 57 -22.09 -2.98 -18.88
CA GLY A 57 -22.65 -2.63 -20.19
C GLY A 57 -21.82 -1.56 -20.93
N LYS A 58 -22.06 -1.43 -22.24
CA LYS A 58 -21.26 -0.55 -23.11
C LYS A 58 -21.40 0.95 -22.77
N ASN A 59 -22.55 1.36 -22.25
CA ASN A 59 -22.90 2.77 -22.05
C ASN A 59 -22.74 3.24 -20.61
N ASN A 60 -22.47 2.34 -19.66
CA ASN A 60 -22.40 2.64 -18.23
C ASN A 60 -21.03 2.27 -17.63
N LEU A 61 -19.96 2.41 -18.40
CA LEU A 61 -18.62 2.14 -17.91
C LEU A 61 -18.26 3.07 -16.75
N PRO A 62 -17.62 2.54 -15.67
CA PRO A 62 -17.19 3.37 -14.58
C PRO A 62 -16.10 4.35 -15.00
N GLU A 63 -15.92 5.40 -14.22
CA GLU A 63 -14.81 6.32 -14.41
C GLU A 63 -13.48 5.59 -14.15
N ILE A 64 -12.53 5.74 -15.07
CA ILE A 64 -11.22 5.10 -15.02
C ILE A 64 -10.16 6.18 -14.93
N GLU A 65 -9.43 6.22 -13.82
CA GLU A 65 -8.24 7.06 -13.70
C GLU A 65 -7.15 6.58 -14.66
N LYS A 66 -6.48 7.51 -15.32
CA LYS A 66 -5.50 7.20 -16.37
C LYS A 66 -4.13 7.75 -16.00
N TYR A 67 -3.13 6.88 -16.13
CA TYR A 67 -1.73 7.20 -15.91
C TYR A 67 -0.90 6.76 -17.12
N ASP A 68 0.16 7.48 -17.44
CA ASP A 68 1.04 7.15 -18.56
C ASP A 68 1.96 5.97 -18.25
N GLY A 69 2.30 5.77 -16.99
CA GLY A 69 3.17 4.67 -16.56
C GLY A 69 3.29 4.59 -15.05
N PHE A 70 4.14 3.67 -14.62
CA PHE A 70 4.55 3.56 -13.21
C PHE A 70 5.91 4.24 -12.99
N CYS A 71 6.10 4.77 -11.80
CA CYS A 71 7.41 5.18 -11.29
C CYS A 71 7.64 4.58 -9.90
N ILE A 72 8.87 4.60 -9.42
CA ILE A 72 9.25 4.22 -8.07
C ILE A 72 10.05 5.37 -7.49
N ILE A 73 9.40 6.20 -6.68
CA ILE A 73 10.02 7.34 -6.01
C ILE A 73 9.87 7.12 -4.51
N PRO A 74 10.90 6.55 -3.86
CA PRO A 74 10.86 6.27 -2.44
C PRO A 74 11.07 7.57 -1.65
N SER A 75 10.05 7.97 -0.91
CA SER A 75 10.13 9.10 0.02
C SER A 75 9.18 8.88 1.17
N HIS A 76 9.69 8.90 2.40
CA HIS A 76 8.86 8.84 3.60
C HIS A 76 8.38 10.22 4.04
N ILE A 77 9.13 11.27 3.70
CA ILE A 77 8.87 12.64 4.18
C ILE A 77 7.88 13.36 3.28
N ASN A 78 8.07 13.25 1.96
CA ASN A 78 7.25 13.90 0.94
C ASN A 78 6.64 12.88 -0.01
N TYR A 79 5.96 11.86 0.55
CA TYR A 79 5.32 10.85 -0.26
C TYR A 79 4.20 11.44 -1.11
N GLN A 80 4.22 11.13 -2.39
CA GLN A 80 3.13 11.38 -3.33
C GLN A 80 2.80 10.09 -4.06
N GLN A 81 1.51 9.82 -4.19
CA GLN A 81 1.03 8.66 -4.95
C GLN A 81 1.17 8.87 -6.46
N VAL A 82 1.14 10.11 -6.91
CA VAL A 82 1.20 10.47 -8.32
C VAL A 82 2.25 11.55 -8.53
N TYR A 83 3.14 11.32 -9.48
CA TYR A 83 4.14 12.27 -9.94
C TYR A 83 3.87 12.62 -11.41
N GLY A 84 3.34 13.83 -11.65
CA GLY A 84 2.88 14.20 -12.99
C GLY A 84 1.77 13.28 -13.47
N THR A 85 2.04 12.49 -14.52
CA THR A 85 1.12 11.50 -15.08
C THR A 85 1.49 10.05 -14.71
N PHE A 86 2.46 9.85 -13.80
CA PHE A 86 2.96 8.54 -13.40
C PHE A 86 2.45 8.14 -12.01
N LEU A 87 2.02 6.89 -11.89
CA LEU A 87 1.60 6.31 -10.62
C LEU A 87 2.80 5.73 -9.87
N ASN A 88 3.01 6.19 -8.64
CA ASN A 88 4.10 5.70 -7.80
C ASN A 88 3.75 4.33 -7.23
N GLN A 89 4.58 3.34 -7.51
CA GLN A 89 4.46 1.98 -6.95
C GLN A 89 5.07 1.85 -5.55
N TYR A 90 5.85 2.85 -5.13
CA TYR A 90 6.40 2.84 -3.79
C TYR A 90 5.29 3.11 -2.78
N GLU A 91 5.22 2.27 -1.75
CA GLU A 91 4.34 2.46 -0.61
C GLU A 91 5.18 2.81 0.62
N PRO A 92 4.91 3.95 1.28
CA PRO A 92 5.65 4.32 2.47
C PRO A 92 5.36 3.36 3.62
N VAL A 93 6.33 3.15 4.48
CA VAL A 93 6.13 2.36 5.70
C VAL A 93 5.12 3.08 6.58
N ASN A 94 4.06 2.39 6.97
CA ASN A 94 2.98 2.96 7.77
C ASN A 94 3.37 3.01 9.25
N HIS A 95 4.23 3.96 9.60
CA HIS A 95 4.61 4.23 10.99
C HIS A 95 4.91 5.72 11.17
N THR A 96 4.75 6.19 12.40
CA THR A 96 5.17 7.54 12.78
C THR A 96 6.43 7.42 13.63
N PRO A 97 7.56 7.97 13.19
CA PRO A 97 8.76 7.99 14.01
C PRO A 97 8.50 8.71 15.33
N CYS A 98 8.96 8.14 16.42
CA CYS A 98 8.92 8.77 17.73
C CYS A 98 10.27 8.66 18.40
N GLU A 99 10.58 9.65 19.23
CA GLU A 99 11.78 9.67 20.04
C GLU A 99 11.65 8.63 21.17
N GLY A 100 12.69 7.86 21.43
CA GLY A 100 12.69 6.84 22.46
C GLY A 100 14.00 6.08 22.53
N ASP A 101 14.18 5.32 23.62
CA ASP A 101 15.32 4.46 23.81
C ASP A 101 15.14 3.12 23.09
N PHE A 102 16.22 2.61 22.54
CA PHE A 102 16.27 1.32 21.83
C PHE A 102 17.48 0.47 22.28
N PRO A 103 17.62 0.15 23.57
CA PRO A 103 18.85 -0.42 24.12
C PRO A 103 19.23 -1.76 23.50
N TYR A 104 18.27 -2.64 23.21
CA TYR A 104 18.55 -3.94 22.61
C TYR A 104 18.97 -3.85 21.15
N ILE A 105 18.32 -3.00 20.37
CA ILE A 105 18.69 -2.76 18.98
C ILE A 105 20.04 -2.06 18.91
N ARG A 106 20.30 -1.10 19.81
CA ARG A 106 21.60 -0.42 19.93
C ARG A 106 22.72 -1.41 20.21
N LEU A 107 22.53 -2.31 21.18
CA LEU A 107 23.49 -3.36 21.51
C LEU A 107 23.81 -4.26 20.31
N PHE A 108 22.78 -4.61 19.55
CA PHE A 108 22.93 -5.39 18.32
C PHE A 108 23.72 -4.64 17.24
N LEU A 109 23.45 -3.35 17.04
CA LEU A 109 24.18 -2.50 16.11
C LEU A 109 25.63 -2.27 16.55
N GLU A 110 25.89 -2.09 17.85
CA GLU A 110 27.23 -2.01 18.40
C GLU A 110 28.04 -3.29 18.13
N HIS A 111 27.39 -4.45 18.21
CA HIS A 111 28.03 -5.71 17.86
C HIS A 111 28.40 -5.81 16.37
N ILE A 112 27.57 -5.22 15.47
CA ILE A 112 27.82 -5.25 14.02
C ILE A 112 28.86 -4.21 13.62
N PHE A 113 28.75 -2.98 14.11
CA PHE A 113 29.56 -1.85 13.68
C PHE A 113 30.79 -1.59 14.59
N GLU A 114 30.82 -2.21 15.76
CA GLU A 114 31.91 -2.07 16.75
C GLU A 114 32.29 -0.60 17.00
N GLU A 115 33.52 -0.22 16.74
CA GLU A 115 34.02 1.15 16.91
C GLU A 115 33.37 2.17 15.95
N GLN A 116 32.73 1.70 14.88
CA GLN A 116 32.10 2.55 13.85
C GLN A 116 30.57 2.72 14.07
N ILE A 117 30.10 2.51 15.29
CA ILE A 117 28.66 2.55 15.60
C ILE A 117 28.00 3.87 15.19
N GLU A 118 28.63 5.01 15.42
CA GLU A 118 28.05 6.32 15.06
C GLU A 118 27.93 6.45 13.54
N LEU A 119 28.92 6.03 12.78
CA LEU A 119 28.85 6.00 11.32
C LEU A 119 27.77 5.02 10.82
N GLY A 120 27.62 3.89 11.49
CA GLY A 120 26.59 2.91 11.21
C GLY A 120 25.19 3.46 11.44
N LEU A 121 24.96 4.20 12.50
CA LEU A 121 23.69 4.88 12.79
C LEU A 121 23.37 5.96 11.77
N ASP A 122 24.36 6.78 11.40
CA ASP A 122 24.21 7.79 10.34
C ASP A 122 23.84 7.15 9.00
N TYR A 123 24.47 6.01 8.67
CA TYR A 123 24.16 5.27 7.45
C TYR A 123 22.72 4.75 7.44
N ILE A 124 22.26 4.18 8.56
CA ILE A 124 20.87 3.70 8.69
C ILE A 124 19.88 4.87 8.57
N GLN A 125 20.18 6.00 9.19
CA GLN A 125 19.37 7.21 9.06
C GLN A 125 19.30 7.70 7.61
N LEU A 126 20.41 7.66 6.89
CA LEU A 126 20.47 8.04 5.48
C LEU A 126 19.62 7.12 4.62
N LEU A 127 19.69 5.80 4.84
CA LEU A 127 18.86 4.82 4.14
C LEU A 127 17.36 5.03 4.40
N TYR A 128 17.01 5.44 5.61
CA TYR A 128 15.62 5.74 5.95
C TYR A 128 15.12 7.03 5.30
N THR A 129 15.92 8.09 5.33
CA THR A 129 15.51 9.42 4.85
C THR A 129 15.63 9.55 3.33
N ARG A 130 16.52 8.82 2.70
CA ARG A 130 16.80 8.84 1.26
C ARG A 130 17.03 7.44 0.71
N PRO A 131 16.01 6.57 0.74
CA PRO A 131 16.11 5.24 0.16
C PRO A 131 16.17 5.37 -1.37
N THR A 132 17.32 5.16 -1.94
CA THR A 132 17.55 5.19 -3.41
C THR A 132 17.82 3.80 -3.94
#